data_cd652137aa9ff5a254dc1f975d0142d5
#
_entry.id   cd652137aa9ff5a254dc1f975d0142d5
#
_cell.length_a   1.000
_cell.length_b   1.000
_cell.length_c   1.000
_cell.angle_alpha   90.00
_cell.angle_beta   90.00
_cell.angle_gamma   90.00
#
_symmetry.space_group_name_H-M   'P 1'
#
loop_
_entity.id
_entity.type
_entity.pdbx_description
1 polymer ?
#
loop_
_entity_poly.entity_id
_entity_poly.type
_entity_poly.pdbx_seq_one_letter_code
_entity_poly.pdbx_strand_id
1 'polypeptide(L)'
;MSTPSAAATTREAAPLRLDPDVSLSRLAGGRTLLGGSPYRVLRLSAAGARLVDGWLGGQQVSGVPRQRRLAEQLISAGVVHPRYAAGPFTEADVTAVIPVRDRPEVRETLGRLTELAGAVVVDDGSAVPLPGAALRHPVSRGPAAARNSGWRLAKTELIAFLDSDVVPEPGWLDALLPHFADPRVAAVAPRVRSLPGAGALQRYEHERSPLDLGPLPAVVRPGSRVSYVPTAALLVRRSALCALGGFDETMRFGEDVDLVWRLAAREHLVRYEPAAQVWHSPRSRWSAWARQRFDYGTSAAPLALRHGTAAAPVRVSPWTLACWGAVAAGRPAAASATALITASLLPRRLRGTGVPAEDAVALALRGHWGAGRMFADAVTRSWWPVAVPALAASRHGRLLLAAAWARHLADWRAQRPELPLHQWLPARIADDLAYGAGVWWGALRHRTLAPLLPDAQEWPGRDGVRRA
;
A
#
# COMPACT_ATOMS: atom_id res chain seq x y z
N MET A 1 19.75 45.60 -26.40
CA MET A 1 18.93 44.39 -26.21
C MET A 1 19.61 43.56 -25.13
N SER A 2 19.18 43.75 -23.90
CA SER A 2 19.77 43.07 -22.72
C SER A 2 18.91 41.84 -22.44
N THR A 3 19.54 40.65 -22.49
CA THR A 3 18.92 39.37 -22.08
C THR A 3 18.73 39.34 -20.56
N PRO A 4 17.56 38.97 -20.04
CA PRO A 4 17.39 38.76 -18.60
C PRO A 4 18.05 37.46 -18.20
N SER A 5 19.09 37.55 -17.36
CA SER A 5 19.71 36.45 -16.63
C SER A 5 18.65 35.81 -15.71
N ALA A 6 18.27 34.57 -16.00
CA ALA A 6 17.49 33.76 -15.10
C ALA A 6 18.38 33.35 -13.89
N ALA A 7 18.37 34.17 -12.86
CA ALA A 7 18.88 33.78 -11.55
C ALA A 7 18.03 32.60 -11.01
N ALA A 8 18.55 31.40 -11.15
CA ALA A 8 18.04 30.24 -10.44
C ALA A 8 18.26 30.51 -8.95
N THR A 9 17.23 31.01 -8.28
CA THR A 9 17.15 31.10 -6.82
C THR A 9 17.30 29.67 -6.30
N THR A 10 18.45 29.34 -5.76
CA THR A 10 18.67 28.14 -4.95
C THR A 10 17.73 28.24 -3.75
N ARG A 11 16.52 27.69 -3.90
CA ARG A 11 15.60 27.55 -2.77
C ARG A 11 16.32 26.72 -1.71
N GLU A 12 16.58 27.33 -0.57
CA GLU A 12 17.13 26.63 0.60
C GLU A 12 16.27 25.40 0.86
N ALA A 13 16.91 24.23 0.93
CA ALA A 13 16.18 22.98 1.07
C ALA A 13 15.48 22.97 2.42
N ALA A 14 14.16 22.72 2.42
CA ALA A 14 13.34 22.69 3.63
C ALA A 14 13.98 21.84 4.74
N PRO A 15 13.90 22.29 6.02
CA PRO A 15 14.38 21.53 7.16
C PRO A 15 13.75 20.13 7.18
N LEU A 16 14.58 19.10 7.26
CA LEU A 16 14.20 17.70 7.22
C LEU A 16 14.63 17.01 8.51
N ARG A 17 13.68 16.38 9.20
CA ARG A 17 13.91 15.43 10.29
C ARG A 17 13.51 14.01 9.83
N LEU A 18 14.03 13.00 10.50
CA LEU A 18 13.80 11.60 10.18
C LEU A 18 13.29 10.85 11.42
N ASP A 19 12.12 10.22 11.27
CA ASP A 19 11.59 9.30 12.28
C ASP A 19 11.94 7.85 11.90
N PRO A 20 12.29 6.99 12.86
CA PRO A 20 12.53 5.59 12.57
C PRO A 20 11.25 4.86 12.18
N ASP A 21 11.35 3.94 11.20
CA ASP A 21 10.28 2.98 10.97
C ASP A 21 10.19 1.98 12.14
N VAL A 22 8.97 1.50 12.44
CA VAL A 22 8.72 0.55 13.54
C VAL A 22 9.49 -0.77 13.40
N SER A 23 9.92 -1.13 12.19
CA SER A 23 10.71 -2.32 11.90
C SER A 23 12.23 -2.10 12.01
N LEU A 24 12.69 -0.87 12.24
CA LEU A 24 14.11 -0.54 12.25
C LEU A 24 14.83 -1.14 13.46
N SER A 25 15.79 -2.01 13.18
CA SER A 25 16.76 -2.53 14.16
C SER A 25 18.17 -2.08 13.78
N ARG A 26 18.98 -1.74 14.79
CA ARG A 26 20.35 -1.23 14.64
C ARG A 26 21.32 -2.22 15.27
N LEU A 27 22.27 -2.70 14.48
CA LEU A 27 23.27 -3.70 14.87
C LEU A 27 24.69 -3.17 14.64
N ALA A 28 25.67 -3.87 15.19
CA ALA A 28 27.12 -3.56 15.02
C ALA A 28 27.46 -2.08 15.33
N GLY A 29 26.98 -1.56 16.46
CA GLY A 29 27.21 -0.16 16.87
C GLY A 29 26.57 0.84 15.90
N GLY A 30 25.38 0.53 15.34
CA GLY A 30 24.65 1.37 14.40
C GLY A 30 25.13 1.29 12.94
N ARG A 31 26.18 0.52 12.64
CA ARG A 31 26.72 0.38 11.27
C ARG A 31 25.92 -0.53 10.37
N THR A 32 25.01 -1.32 10.93
CA THR A 32 24.07 -2.18 10.18
C THR A 32 22.65 -1.86 10.59
N LEU A 33 21.83 -1.51 9.60
CA LEU A 33 20.41 -1.28 9.78
C LEU A 33 19.65 -2.45 9.18
N LEU A 34 18.74 -3.03 9.96
CA LEU A 34 17.78 -4.02 9.51
C LEU A 34 16.38 -3.41 9.58
N GLY A 35 15.59 -3.55 8.55
CA GLY A 35 14.23 -3.03 8.56
C GLY A 35 13.76 -2.55 7.20
N GLY A 36 12.75 -1.69 7.20
CA GLY A 36 12.13 -1.15 6.01
C GLY A 36 11.09 -2.09 5.38
N SER A 37 10.51 -1.61 4.30
CA SER A 37 9.45 -2.34 3.61
C SER A 37 9.62 -2.17 2.09
N PRO A 38 10.03 -3.24 1.37
CA PRO A 38 10.41 -4.57 1.83
C PRO A 38 11.61 -4.57 2.78
N TYR A 39 11.73 -5.63 3.60
CA TYR A 39 12.78 -5.76 4.60
C TYR A 39 14.18 -5.82 3.97
N ARG A 40 15.15 -5.02 4.49
CA ARG A 40 16.50 -4.82 3.92
C ARG A 40 17.58 -4.84 4.97
N VAL A 41 18.80 -5.14 4.52
CA VAL A 41 20.05 -4.97 5.29
C VAL A 41 20.83 -3.81 4.66
N LEU A 42 21.05 -2.75 5.40
CA LEU A 42 21.80 -1.57 4.96
C LEU A 42 23.09 -1.45 5.77
N ARG A 43 24.22 -1.31 5.08
CA ARG A 43 25.52 -1.08 5.73
C ARG A 43 25.90 0.37 5.63
N LEU A 44 26.24 0.94 6.77
CA LEU A 44 26.71 2.31 6.90
C LEU A 44 28.22 2.35 7.12
N SER A 45 28.87 3.39 6.65
CA SER A 45 30.20 3.77 7.12
C SER A 45 30.13 4.23 8.58
N ALA A 46 31.26 4.30 9.29
CA ALA A 46 31.27 4.83 10.65
C ALA A 46 30.76 6.27 10.72
N ALA A 47 31.07 7.09 9.71
CA ALA A 47 30.54 8.45 9.60
C ALA A 47 29.02 8.47 9.34
N GLY A 48 28.54 7.59 8.45
CA GLY A 48 27.11 7.44 8.19
C GLY A 48 26.32 6.99 9.42
N ALA A 49 26.87 6.05 10.21
CA ALA A 49 26.23 5.60 11.45
C ALA A 49 26.08 6.75 12.46
N ARG A 50 27.13 7.58 12.66
CA ARG A 50 27.05 8.75 13.53
C ARG A 50 26.02 9.78 13.06
N LEU A 51 25.91 10.02 11.74
CA LEU A 51 24.89 10.89 11.18
C LEU A 51 23.47 10.36 11.46
N VAL A 52 23.24 9.07 11.19
CA VAL A 52 21.95 8.44 11.46
C VAL A 52 21.60 8.48 12.95
N ASP A 53 22.58 8.26 13.83
CA ASP A 53 22.38 8.37 15.29
C ASP A 53 21.93 9.78 15.68
N GLY A 54 22.58 10.81 15.14
CA GLY A 54 22.18 12.20 15.36
C GLY A 54 20.77 12.50 14.84
N TRP A 55 20.45 12.03 13.63
CA TRP A 55 19.12 12.25 13.03
C TRP A 55 18.01 11.55 13.82
N LEU A 56 18.21 10.30 14.21
CA LEU A 56 17.24 9.57 15.05
C LEU A 56 17.17 10.14 16.48
N GLY A 57 18.18 10.86 16.92
CA GLY A 57 18.19 11.67 18.15
C GLY A 57 17.56 13.07 17.99
N GLY A 58 16.93 13.37 16.83
CA GLY A 58 16.18 14.60 16.57
C GLY A 58 16.96 15.70 15.85
N GLN A 59 18.24 15.47 15.48
CA GLN A 59 18.99 16.43 14.66
C GLN A 59 18.39 16.52 13.25
N GLN A 60 18.46 17.70 12.66
CA GLN A 60 18.03 17.91 11.28
C GLN A 60 19.08 17.38 10.29
N VAL A 61 18.60 16.89 9.14
CA VAL A 61 19.46 16.56 8.00
C VAL A 61 20.00 17.86 7.41
N SER A 62 21.31 18.01 7.37
CA SER A 62 21.93 19.21 6.82
C SER A 62 21.77 19.31 5.31
N GLY A 63 22.00 20.52 4.75
CA GLY A 63 22.00 20.76 3.29
C GLY A 63 23.15 20.11 2.53
N VAL A 64 24.14 19.49 3.22
CA VAL A 64 25.30 18.85 2.59
C VAL A 64 24.86 17.72 1.66
N PRO A 65 25.25 17.72 0.36
CA PRO A 65 24.75 16.76 -0.63
C PRO A 65 24.91 15.28 -0.25
N ARG A 66 26.04 14.92 0.38
CA ARG A 66 26.29 13.54 0.84
C ARG A 66 25.32 13.11 1.95
N GLN A 67 25.00 14.00 2.89
CA GLN A 67 24.04 13.71 3.96
C GLN A 67 22.62 13.60 3.39
N ARG A 68 22.24 14.49 2.49
CA ARG A 68 20.96 14.41 1.78
C ARG A 68 20.79 13.10 1.04
N ARG A 69 21.79 12.67 0.26
CA ARG A 69 21.75 11.37 -0.45
C ARG A 69 21.57 10.19 0.50
N LEU A 70 22.28 10.19 1.65
CA LEU A 70 22.11 9.13 2.65
C LEU A 70 20.69 9.14 3.21
N ALA A 71 20.15 10.30 3.60
CA ALA A 71 18.78 10.41 4.06
C ALA A 71 17.77 9.92 3.02
N GLU A 72 17.94 10.31 1.75
CA GLU A 72 17.13 9.88 0.62
C GLU A 72 17.16 8.36 0.40
N GLN A 73 18.33 7.74 0.54
CA GLN A 73 18.47 6.28 0.46
C GLN A 73 17.72 5.58 1.60
N LEU A 74 17.80 6.10 2.82
CA LEU A 74 17.12 5.55 3.99
C LEU A 74 15.59 5.73 3.88
N ILE A 75 15.13 6.88 3.41
CA ILE A 75 13.71 7.14 3.13
C ILE A 75 13.20 6.19 2.05
N SER A 76 13.95 6.06 0.93
CA SER A 76 13.57 5.16 -0.16
C SER A 76 13.59 3.69 0.25
N ALA A 77 14.44 3.31 1.22
CA ALA A 77 14.44 1.96 1.80
C ALA A 77 13.25 1.73 2.74
N GLY A 78 12.57 2.80 3.19
CA GLY A 78 11.47 2.71 4.15
C GLY A 78 11.93 2.37 5.57
N VAL A 79 13.21 2.61 5.90
CA VAL A 79 13.74 2.42 7.26
C VAL A 79 13.56 3.65 8.12
N VAL A 80 13.32 4.80 7.50
CA VAL A 80 12.97 6.06 8.14
C VAL A 80 11.87 6.79 7.37
N HIS A 81 11.15 7.66 8.06
CA HIS A 81 10.10 8.52 7.48
C HIS A 81 10.50 9.98 7.61
N PRO A 82 10.36 10.79 6.53
CA PRO A 82 10.72 12.19 6.56
C PRO A 82 9.64 13.02 7.26
N ARG A 83 10.09 14.02 8.04
CA ARG A 83 9.28 15.14 8.53
C ARG A 83 9.85 16.43 7.94
N TYR A 84 9.18 16.98 6.98
CA TYR A 84 9.49 18.28 6.41
C TYR A 84 8.78 19.37 7.23
N ALA A 85 9.50 20.45 7.57
CA ALA A 85 8.92 21.56 8.32
C ALA A 85 7.93 22.36 7.48
N ALA A 86 8.16 22.44 6.15
CA ALA A 86 7.27 23.09 5.18
C ALA A 86 7.51 22.48 3.80
N GLY A 87 6.56 22.66 2.89
CA GLY A 87 6.65 22.32 1.48
C GLY A 87 6.63 23.56 0.58
N PRO A 88 6.89 23.38 -0.72
CA PRO A 88 6.83 24.46 -1.71
C PRO A 88 5.40 24.80 -2.15
N PHE A 89 4.40 24.04 -1.71
CA PHE A 89 3.00 24.13 -2.12
C PHE A 89 2.10 24.45 -0.94
N THR A 90 1.00 25.13 -1.25
CA THR A 90 -0.11 25.46 -0.37
C THR A 90 -1.41 24.85 -0.91
N GLU A 91 -2.50 24.96 -0.20
CA GLU A 91 -3.82 24.52 -0.66
C GLU A 91 -4.26 25.21 -1.96
N ALA A 92 -3.84 26.48 -2.17
CA ALA A 92 -4.06 27.21 -3.42
C ALA A 92 -3.35 26.61 -4.65
N ASP A 93 -2.39 25.69 -4.45
CA ASP A 93 -1.71 24.96 -5.53
C ASP A 93 -2.38 23.60 -5.84
N VAL A 94 -3.52 23.29 -5.21
CA VAL A 94 -4.23 22.01 -5.33
C VAL A 94 -5.59 22.20 -6.01
N THR A 95 -5.88 21.39 -7.02
CA THR A 95 -7.22 21.24 -7.60
C THR A 95 -7.79 19.87 -7.23
N ALA A 96 -8.97 19.83 -6.62
CA ALA A 96 -9.69 18.58 -6.40
C ALA A 96 -10.30 18.08 -7.71
N VAL A 97 -10.25 16.76 -7.94
CA VAL A 97 -10.92 16.07 -9.06
C VAL A 97 -11.85 15.01 -8.49
N ILE A 98 -13.15 15.16 -8.70
CA ILE A 98 -14.18 14.35 -8.07
C ILE A 98 -15.03 13.69 -9.17
N PRO A 99 -14.83 12.38 -9.45
CA PRO A 99 -15.73 11.63 -10.31
C PRO A 99 -17.05 11.37 -9.57
N VAL A 100 -18.17 11.63 -10.22
CA VAL A 100 -19.52 11.47 -9.64
C VAL A 100 -20.38 10.68 -10.58
N ARG A 101 -21.15 9.73 -10.03
CA ARG A 101 -22.24 9.05 -10.72
C ARG A 101 -23.36 8.74 -9.76
N ASP A 102 -24.54 9.30 -10.03
CA ASP A 102 -25.77 9.10 -9.24
C ASP A 102 -25.58 9.40 -7.73
N ARG A 103 -24.78 10.44 -7.40
CA ARG A 103 -24.40 10.83 -6.04
C ARG A 103 -24.51 12.35 -5.85
N PRO A 104 -25.73 12.90 -5.57
CA PRO A 104 -25.89 14.33 -5.33
C PRO A 104 -25.24 14.80 -4.03
N GLU A 105 -24.92 13.89 -3.10
CA GLU A 105 -24.27 14.14 -1.80
C GLU A 105 -22.87 14.72 -1.93
N VAL A 106 -22.26 14.69 -3.10
CA VAL A 106 -20.96 15.32 -3.40
C VAL A 106 -20.87 16.79 -2.96
N ARG A 107 -22.01 17.45 -2.78
CA ARG A 107 -22.08 18.83 -2.27
C ARG A 107 -21.49 18.98 -0.87
N GLU A 108 -21.64 17.96 -0.02
CA GLU A 108 -21.02 17.96 1.31
C GLU A 108 -19.50 17.91 1.20
N THR A 109 -18.96 17.04 0.35
CA THR A 109 -17.52 16.98 0.06
C THR A 109 -17.01 18.32 -0.44
N LEU A 110 -17.71 18.94 -1.40
CA LEU A 110 -17.32 20.24 -1.96
C LEU A 110 -17.31 21.37 -0.89
N GLY A 111 -18.24 21.34 0.06
CA GLY A 111 -18.28 22.29 1.16
C GLY A 111 -17.06 22.24 2.09
N ARG A 112 -16.29 21.16 2.06
CA ARG A 112 -15.04 20.97 2.82
C ARG A 112 -13.78 21.35 2.05
N LEU A 113 -13.89 21.76 0.79
CA LEU A 113 -12.77 22.02 -0.11
C LEU A 113 -12.63 23.50 -0.50
N THR A 114 -13.14 24.39 0.30
CA THR A 114 -13.22 25.84 -0.01
C THR A 114 -11.86 26.53 -0.07
N GLU A 115 -10.83 25.96 0.54
CA GLU A 115 -9.47 26.52 0.61
C GLU A 115 -8.60 26.13 -0.60
N LEU A 116 -9.07 25.17 -1.42
CA LEU A 116 -8.35 24.74 -2.63
C LEU A 116 -8.45 25.76 -3.76
N ALA A 117 -7.53 25.69 -4.72
CA ALA A 117 -7.60 26.48 -5.96
C ALA A 117 -8.91 26.29 -6.73
N GLY A 118 -9.56 25.12 -6.53
CA GLY A 118 -10.84 24.78 -7.12
C GLY A 118 -11.15 23.30 -7.08
N ALA A 119 -12.36 22.95 -7.51
CA ALA A 119 -12.80 21.57 -7.68
C ALA A 119 -13.36 21.33 -9.08
N VAL A 120 -12.89 20.27 -9.73
CA VAL A 120 -13.37 19.78 -11.03
C VAL A 120 -14.24 18.56 -10.78
N VAL A 121 -15.55 18.75 -10.80
CA VAL A 121 -16.53 17.68 -10.69
C VAL A 121 -16.81 17.12 -12.08
N VAL A 122 -16.67 15.82 -12.26
CA VAL A 122 -16.94 15.10 -13.51
C VAL A 122 -18.13 14.17 -13.30
N ASP A 123 -19.26 14.50 -13.93
CA ASP A 123 -20.45 13.64 -13.96
C ASP A 123 -20.26 12.52 -14.99
N ASP A 124 -20.03 11.31 -14.51
CA ASP A 124 -19.79 10.13 -15.36
C ASP A 124 -21.10 9.45 -15.76
N GLY A 125 -22.00 10.20 -16.40
CA GLY A 125 -23.24 9.68 -16.95
C GLY A 125 -24.30 9.34 -15.90
N SER A 126 -24.50 10.21 -14.91
CA SER A 126 -25.60 10.07 -13.96
C SER A 126 -26.97 10.08 -14.66
N ALA A 127 -27.93 9.33 -14.13
CA ALA A 127 -29.31 9.28 -14.66
C ALA A 127 -29.96 10.68 -14.68
N VAL A 128 -29.73 11.45 -13.61
CA VAL A 128 -30.06 12.88 -13.54
C VAL A 128 -28.77 13.68 -13.62
N PRO A 129 -28.63 14.60 -14.60
CA PRO A 129 -27.44 15.43 -14.71
C PRO A 129 -27.14 16.17 -13.39
N LEU A 130 -25.87 16.15 -12.97
CA LEU A 130 -25.46 16.87 -11.77
C LEU A 130 -25.27 18.36 -12.08
N PRO A 131 -26.06 19.25 -11.49
CA PRO A 131 -25.88 20.69 -11.68
C PRO A 131 -24.53 21.17 -11.15
N GLY A 132 -23.83 21.99 -11.95
CA GLY A 132 -22.51 22.53 -11.59
C GLY A 132 -21.34 21.60 -11.84
N ALA A 133 -21.55 20.43 -12.48
CA ALA A 133 -20.43 19.61 -12.96
C ALA A 133 -19.64 20.37 -14.04
N ALA A 134 -18.29 20.35 -13.90
CA ALA A 134 -17.39 20.99 -14.87
C ALA A 134 -17.38 20.25 -16.22
N LEU A 135 -17.63 18.94 -16.20
CA LEU A 135 -17.73 18.08 -17.37
C LEU A 135 -18.76 16.98 -17.11
N ARG A 136 -19.50 16.59 -18.15
CA ARG A 136 -20.39 15.43 -18.12
C ARG A 136 -20.05 14.46 -19.28
N HIS A 137 -19.94 13.18 -18.97
CA HIS A 137 -19.94 12.13 -19.97
C HIS A 137 -21.41 11.79 -20.33
N PRO A 138 -21.77 11.65 -21.61
CA PRO A 138 -23.14 11.26 -22.01
C PRO A 138 -23.52 9.87 -21.49
N VAL A 139 -22.54 8.97 -21.42
CA VAL A 139 -22.65 7.61 -20.91
C VAL A 139 -21.47 7.36 -19.96
N SER A 140 -21.70 6.58 -18.89
CA SER A 140 -20.63 6.24 -17.95
C SER A 140 -19.47 5.53 -18.63
N ARG A 141 -18.28 6.08 -18.45
CA ARG A 141 -17.01 5.55 -18.95
C ARG A 141 -16.16 4.91 -17.83
N GLY A 142 -16.62 5.03 -16.60
CA GLY A 142 -15.94 4.51 -15.40
C GLY A 142 -15.03 5.52 -14.71
N PRO A 143 -14.59 5.18 -13.47
CA PRO A 143 -13.87 6.12 -12.61
C PRO A 143 -12.52 6.56 -13.20
N ALA A 144 -11.80 5.67 -13.89
CA ALA A 144 -10.53 5.99 -14.56
C ALA A 144 -10.71 7.11 -15.60
N ALA A 145 -11.72 6.97 -16.47
CA ALA A 145 -12.01 7.96 -17.51
C ALA A 145 -12.48 9.28 -16.93
N ALA A 146 -13.31 9.24 -15.88
CA ALA A 146 -13.79 10.44 -15.21
C ALA A 146 -12.63 11.20 -14.53
N ARG A 147 -11.74 10.49 -13.80
CA ARG A 147 -10.54 11.10 -13.22
C ARG A 147 -9.61 11.66 -14.28
N ASN A 148 -9.43 10.95 -15.40
CA ASN A 148 -8.64 11.43 -16.53
C ASN A 148 -9.20 12.70 -17.17
N SER A 149 -10.50 12.75 -17.36
CA SER A 149 -11.15 13.96 -17.88
C SER A 149 -10.98 15.14 -16.91
N GLY A 150 -11.09 14.88 -15.61
CA GLY A 150 -10.98 15.92 -14.58
C GLY A 150 -9.57 16.50 -14.45
N TRP A 151 -8.54 15.68 -14.30
CA TRP A 151 -7.19 16.20 -14.08
C TRP A 151 -6.62 16.93 -15.32
N ARG A 152 -7.08 16.61 -16.52
CA ARG A 152 -6.70 17.37 -17.74
C ARG A 152 -7.26 18.79 -17.77
N LEU A 153 -8.37 19.05 -17.09
CA LEU A 153 -8.94 20.38 -16.93
C LEU A 153 -8.24 21.21 -15.84
N ALA A 154 -7.63 20.55 -14.86
CA ALA A 154 -6.92 21.20 -13.78
C ALA A 154 -5.63 21.87 -14.26
N LYS A 155 -5.35 23.08 -13.72
CA LYS A 155 -4.16 23.88 -14.10
C LYS A 155 -3.08 23.87 -13.02
N THR A 156 -3.39 23.49 -11.80
CA THR A 156 -2.47 23.46 -10.67
C THR A 156 -1.45 22.32 -10.78
N GLU A 157 -0.32 22.43 -10.08
CA GLU A 157 0.72 21.39 -10.07
C GLU A 157 0.29 20.16 -9.28
N LEU A 158 -0.55 20.30 -8.28
CA LEU A 158 -1.07 19.20 -7.47
C LEU A 158 -2.54 18.93 -7.76
N ILE A 159 -2.87 17.65 -7.90
CA ILE A 159 -4.22 17.15 -8.13
C ILE A 159 -4.63 16.29 -6.94
N ALA A 160 -5.72 16.65 -6.26
CA ALA A 160 -6.32 15.83 -5.23
C ALA A 160 -7.48 15.03 -5.84
N PHE A 161 -7.28 13.72 -6.07
CA PHE A 161 -8.39 12.84 -6.39
C PHE A 161 -9.17 12.54 -5.11
N LEU A 162 -10.48 12.69 -5.15
CA LEU A 162 -11.40 12.37 -4.07
C LEU A 162 -12.62 11.68 -4.65
N ASP A 163 -13.03 10.56 -4.04
CA ASP A 163 -14.30 9.93 -4.40
C ASP A 163 -15.47 10.76 -3.85
N SER A 164 -16.61 10.70 -4.51
CA SER A 164 -17.80 11.51 -4.18
C SER A 164 -18.45 11.19 -2.82
N ASP A 165 -18.01 10.10 -2.18
CA ASP A 165 -18.46 9.65 -0.85
C ASP A 165 -17.33 9.73 0.20
N VAL A 166 -16.33 10.57 -0.06
CA VAL A 166 -15.21 10.85 0.86
C VAL A 166 -15.34 12.26 1.43
N VAL A 167 -15.19 12.37 2.74
CA VAL A 167 -15.20 13.66 3.47
C VAL A 167 -13.84 13.83 4.14
N PRO A 168 -13.01 14.78 3.69
CA PRO A 168 -11.73 15.10 4.32
C PRO A 168 -11.91 15.74 5.71
N GLU A 169 -11.00 15.40 6.64
CA GLU A 169 -10.90 16.15 7.91
C GLU A 169 -10.31 17.55 7.66
N PRO A 170 -10.66 18.55 8.47
CA PRO A 170 -10.01 19.86 8.41
C PRO A 170 -8.50 19.74 8.53
N GLY A 171 -7.73 20.45 7.69
CA GLY A 171 -6.27 20.42 7.71
C GLY A 171 -5.63 19.11 7.18
N TRP A 172 -6.40 18.27 6.49
CA TRP A 172 -5.89 17.00 5.95
C TRP A 172 -4.70 17.16 4.97
N LEU A 173 -4.60 18.31 4.30
CA LEU A 173 -3.49 18.63 3.42
C LEU A 173 -2.22 19.07 4.15
N ASP A 174 -2.33 19.54 5.39
CA ASP A 174 -1.17 20.03 6.17
C ASP A 174 -0.10 18.96 6.35
N ALA A 175 -0.51 17.70 6.52
CA ALA A 175 0.40 16.57 6.63
C ALA A 175 0.87 16.02 5.27
N LEU A 176 0.14 16.30 4.18
CA LEU A 176 0.47 15.77 2.83
C LEU A 176 1.38 16.71 2.04
N LEU A 177 1.09 18.00 2.02
CA LEU A 177 1.79 19.00 1.20
C LEU A 177 3.30 19.06 1.46
N PRO A 178 3.79 18.98 2.72
CA PRO A 178 5.22 19.03 2.99
C PRO A 178 6.03 17.92 2.32
N HIS A 179 5.45 16.75 2.04
CA HIS A 179 6.13 15.66 1.35
C HIS A 179 6.61 16.03 -0.06
N PHE A 180 5.94 16.97 -0.70
CA PHE A 180 6.31 17.44 -2.04
C PHE A 180 7.52 18.40 -2.03
N ALA A 181 8.15 18.65 -0.87
CA ALA A 181 9.49 19.22 -0.80
C ALA A 181 10.55 18.29 -1.41
N ASP A 182 10.31 16.98 -1.44
CA ASP A 182 11.10 16.02 -2.20
C ASP A 182 10.57 15.92 -3.65
N PRO A 183 11.34 16.32 -4.66
CA PRO A 183 10.88 16.29 -6.06
C PRO A 183 10.61 14.87 -6.59
N ARG A 184 11.14 13.83 -5.93
CA ARG A 184 10.89 12.43 -6.28
C ARG A 184 9.50 11.95 -5.83
N VAL A 185 8.87 12.66 -4.87
CA VAL A 185 7.51 12.32 -4.42
C VAL A 185 6.52 12.72 -5.50
N ALA A 186 5.93 11.72 -6.14
CA ALA A 186 4.89 11.89 -7.15
C ALA A 186 3.48 11.87 -6.57
N ALA A 187 3.26 11.11 -5.48
CA ALA A 187 1.95 11.02 -4.85
C ALA A 187 2.04 10.78 -3.34
N VAL A 188 1.04 11.29 -2.61
CA VAL A 188 0.88 11.07 -1.16
C VAL A 188 -0.60 10.77 -0.89
N ALA A 189 -0.87 9.69 -0.16
CA ALA A 189 -2.23 9.31 0.23
C ALA A 189 -2.45 9.50 1.73
N PRO A 190 -3.59 10.04 2.16
CA PRO A 190 -4.01 10.05 3.55
C PRO A 190 -4.54 8.67 3.97
N ARG A 191 -4.81 8.49 5.24
CA ARG A 191 -5.57 7.36 5.76
C ARG A 191 -7.05 7.51 5.42
N VAL A 192 -7.61 6.52 4.74
CA VAL A 192 -9.04 6.48 4.40
C VAL A 192 -9.76 5.60 5.42
N ARG A 193 -10.51 6.20 6.31
CA ARG A 193 -11.28 5.48 7.34
C ARG A 193 -12.74 5.37 6.94
N SER A 194 -13.40 4.30 7.37
CA SER A 194 -14.83 4.17 7.17
C SER A 194 -15.59 4.92 8.25
N LEU A 195 -16.63 5.67 7.88
CA LEU A 195 -17.51 6.33 8.83
C LEU A 195 -18.12 5.29 9.79
N PRO A 196 -18.27 5.63 11.08
CA PRO A 196 -18.95 4.76 12.02
C PRO A 196 -20.44 4.64 11.66
N GLY A 197 -21.06 3.53 12.07
CA GLY A 197 -22.48 3.31 11.88
C GLY A 197 -23.05 2.24 12.79
N ALA A 198 -24.36 2.26 13.01
CA ALA A 198 -25.04 1.39 13.99
C ALA A 198 -25.18 -0.07 13.51
N GLY A 199 -25.23 -0.30 12.19
CA GLY A 199 -25.42 -1.65 11.62
C GLY A 199 -24.19 -2.53 11.74
N ALA A 200 -24.36 -3.84 11.80
CA ALA A 200 -23.26 -4.81 11.88
C ALA A 200 -22.26 -4.67 10.73
N LEU A 201 -22.75 -4.44 9.50
CA LEU A 201 -21.90 -4.23 8.33
C LEU A 201 -21.08 -2.93 8.46
N GLN A 202 -21.70 -1.85 8.90
CA GLN A 202 -21.02 -0.56 9.06
C GLN A 202 -19.94 -0.63 10.14
N ARG A 203 -20.23 -1.30 11.28
CA ARG A 203 -19.22 -1.56 12.33
C ARG A 203 -18.07 -2.43 11.80
N TYR A 204 -18.39 -3.47 11.01
CA TYR A 204 -17.35 -4.30 10.37
C TYR A 204 -16.46 -3.46 9.44
N GLU A 205 -17.05 -2.62 8.59
CA GLU A 205 -16.32 -1.74 7.68
C GLU A 205 -15.51 -0.66 8.42
N HIS A 206 -16.02 -0.16 9.55
CA HIS A 206 -15.28 0.79 10.37
C HIS A 206 -13.96 0.22 10.89
N GLU A 207 -13.94 -1.05 11.22
CA GLU A 207 -12.77 -1.74 11.77
C GLU A 207 -11.90 -2.44 10.71
N ARG A 208 -12.49 -2.80 9.57
CA ARG A 208 -11.86 -3.65 8.55
C ARG A 208 -12.09 -3.17 7.12
N SER A 209 -12.21 -1.88 6.91
CA SER A 209 -12.27 -1.32 5.55
C SER A 209 -11.01 -1.71 4.77
N PRO A 210 -11.12 -2.18 3.52
CA PRO A 210 -9.96 -2.43 2.65
C PRO A 210 -9.25 -1.14 2.24
N LEU A 211 -9.87 0.02 2.47
CA LEU A 211 -9.29 1.32 2.20
C LEU A 211 -8.42 1.82 3.36
N ASP A 212 -8.63 1.30 4.59
CA ASP A 212 -7.83 1.67 5.76
C ASP A 212 -6.54 0.82 5.80
N LEU A 213 -5.44 1.45 5.48
CA LEU A 213 -4.11 0.82 5.42
C LEU A 213 -3.36 0.89 6.77
N GLY A 214 -4.05 1.31 7.82
CA GLY A 214 -3.55 1.33 9.20
C GLY A 214 -2.84 2.64 9.59
N PRO A 215 -2.33 2.71 10.84
CA PRO A 215 -1.85 3.96 11.42
C PRO A 215 -0.36 4.24 11.17
N LEU A 216 0.34 3.44 10.38
CA LEU A 216 1.79 3.58 10.21
C LEU A 216 2.15 4.17 8.84
N PRO A 217 2.99 5.21 8.77
CA PRO A 217 3.46 5.77 7.52
C PRO A 217 4.26 4.75 6.71
N ALA A 218 4.25 4.87 5.38
CA ALA A 218 4.95 3.92 4.53
C ALA A 218 5.43 4.55 3.21
N VAL A 219 6.48 3.97 2.65
CA VAL A 219 6.76 4.05 1.21
C VAL A 219 5.89 3.01 0.52
N VAL A 220 5.13 3.44 -0.48
CA VAL A 220 4.17 2.59 -1.20
C VAL A 220 4.83 2.00 -2.43
N ARG A 221 4.85 0.66 -2.50
CA ARG A 221 5.34 -0.10 -3.67
C ARG A 221 4.96 -1.57 -3.57
N PRO A 222 4.95 -2.31 -4.67
CA PRO A 222 4.70 -3.75 -4.64
C PRO A 222 5.58 -4.49 -3.62
N GLY A 223 4.97 -5.36 -2.82
CA GLY A 223 5.68 -6.17 -1.82
C GLY A 223 6.09 -5.44 -0.54
N SER A 224 5.73 -4.16 -0.39
CA SER A 224 5.90 -3.44 0.87
C SER A 224 4.68 -3.63 1.80
N ARG A 225 4.78 -3.16 3.05
CA ARG A 225 3.67 -3.16 4.03
C ARG A 225 2.41 -2.51 3.46
N VAL A 226 2.58 -1.40 2.75
CA VAL A 226 1.53 -0.74 1.98
C VAL A 226 1.90 -0.91 0.51
N SER A 227 1.29 -1.87 -0.16
CA SER A 227 1.64 -2.22 -1.54
C SER A 227 1.00 -1.31 -2.57
N TYR A 228 -0.09 -0.65 -2.24
CA TYR A 228 -0.81 0.34 -3.04
C TYR A 228 -1.57 1.31 -2.13
N VAL A 229 -2.08 2.38 -2.68
CA VAL A 229 -3.02 3.31 -2.02
C VAL A 229 -4.23 3.54 -2.90
N PRO A 230 -5.45 3.64 -2.31
CA PRO A 230 -6.66 3.88 -3.08
C PRO A 230 -6.73 5.33 -3.58
N THR A 231 -7.33 5.54 -4.74
CA THR A 231 -7.65 6.89 -5.23
C THR A 231 -8.93 7.47 -4.64
N ALA A 232 -9.50 6.81 -3.64
CA ALA A 232 -10.57 7.39 -2.82
C ALA A 232 -10.14 8.73 -2.20
N ALA A 233 -8.84 8.86 -1.84
CA ALA A 233 -8.18 10.13 -1.56
C ALA A 233 -6.69 10.00 -1.91
N LEU A 234 -6.21 10.78 -2.89
CA LEU A 234 -4.83 10.73 -3.34
C LEU A 234 -4.39 12.07 -3.90
N LEU A 235 -3.34 12.65 -3.32
CA LEU A 235 -2.69 13.86 -3.82
C LEU A 235 -1.54 13.48 -4.75
N VAL A 236 -1.54 14.00 -6.01
CA VAL A 236 -0.60 13.58 -7.06
C VAL A 236 -0.03 14.81 -7.79
N ARG A 237 1.25 14.77 -8.15
CA ARG A 237 1.82 15.76 -9.07
C ARG A 237 1.21 15.61 -10.47
N ARG A 238 0.70 16.71 -11.02
CA ARG A 238 0.18 16.74 -12.39
C ARG A 238 1.24 16.37 -13.42
N SER A 239 2.49 16.79 -13.23
CA SER A 239 3.63 16.41 -14.09
C SER A 239 3.84 14.89 -14.13
N ALA A 240 3.67 14.16 -13.01
CA ALA A 240 3.77 12.71 -12.96
C ALA A 240 2.59 12.03 -13.68
N LEU A 241 1.37 12.57 -13.56
CA LEU A 241 0.20 12.11 -14.34
C LEU A 241 0.42 12.31 -15.85
N CYS A 242 0.92 13.47 -16.27
CA CYS A 242 1.24 13.73 -17.66
C CYS A 242 2.26 12.72 -18.22
N ALA A 243 3.33 12.45 -17.45
CA ALA A 243 4.37 11.51 -17.86
C ALA A 243 3.88 10.06 -18.00
N LEU A 244 2.84 9.67 -17.22
CA LEU A 244 2.23 8.34 -17.27
C LEU A 244 1.04 8.25 -18.23
N GLY A 245 0.50 9.38 -18.72
CA GLY A 245 -0.76 9.41 -19.46
C GLY A 245 -2.02 9.26 -18.59
N GLY A 246 -1.88 9.36 -17.26
CA GLY A 246 -2.97 9.20 -16.30
C GLY A 246 -3.33 7.75 -15.99
N PHE A 247 -4.62 7.52 -15.68
CA PHE A 247 -5.20 6.20 -15.40
C PHE A 247 -5.45 5.42 -16.69
N ASP A 248 -5.39 4.09 -16.61
CA ASP A 248 -5.81 3.23 -17.71
C ASP A 248 -7.33 3.08 -17.74
N GLU A 249 -7.97 3.65 -18.75
CA GLU A 249 -9.43 3.65 -18.92
C GLU A 249 -10.01 2.28 -19.29
N THR A 250 -9.17 1.32 -19.67
CA THR A 250 -9.60 -0.07 -19.94
C THR A 250 -9.80 -0.87 -18.66
N MET A 251 -9.25 -0.42 -17.54
CA MET A 251 -9.41 -1.04 -16.23
C MET A 251 -10.64 -0.48 -15.53
N ARG A 252 -11.57 -1.39 -15.20
CA ARG A 252 -12.77 -1.03 -14.46
C ARG A 252 -12.55 -1.02 -12.94
N PHE A 253 -11.61 -1.85 -12.46
CA PHE A 253 -11.21 -1.97 -11.07
C PHE A 253 -9.69 -2.16 -11.02
N GLY A 254 -9.04 -1.62 -9.98
CA GLY A 254 -7.60 -1.69 -9.78
C GLY A 254 -6.80 -0.69 -10.62
N GLU A 255 -7.46 0.30 -11.23
CA GLU A 255 -6.84 1.41 -11.95
C GLU A 255 -5.95 2.28 -11.05
N ASP A 256 -6.29 2.34 -9.76
CA ASP A 256 -5.50 3.00 -8.71
C ASP A 256 -4.23 2.21 -8.39
N VAL A 257 -4.34 0.90 -8.21
CA VAL A 257 -3.19 0.01 -8.02
C VAL A 257 -2.23 0.10 -9.20
N ASP A 258 -2.77 0.03 -10.43
CA ASP A 258 -2.00 0.15 -11.67
C ASP A 258 -1.24 1.49 -11.73
N LEU A 259 -1.91 2.62 -11.47
CA LEU A 259 -1.28 3.95 -11.45
C LEU A 259 -0.11 4.00 -10.45
N VAL A 260 -0.35 3.57 -9.22
CA VAL A 260 0.65 3.57 -8.13
C VAL A 260 1.85 2.69 -8.50
N TRP A 261 1.61 1.51 -9.07
CA TRP A 261 2.70 0.61 -9.45
C TRP A 261 3.48 1.11 -10.67
N ARG A 262 2.83 1.81 -11.62
CA ARG A 262 3.52 2.49 -12.73
C ARG A 262 4.38 3.67 -12.25
N LEU A 263 3.92 4.42 -11.24
CA LEU A 263 4.73 5.46 -10.59
C LEU A 263 5.97 4.84 -9.93
N ALA A 264 5.78 3.78 -9.13
CA ALA A 264 6.88 3.09 -8.46
C ALA A 264 7.88 2.45 -9.43
N ALA A 265 7.42 1.92 -10.56
CA ALA A 265 8.27 1.34 -11.60
C ALA A 265 9.15 2.39 -12.32
N ARG A 266 8.75 3.67 -12.30
CA ARG A 266 9.55 4.81 -12.79
C ARG A 266 10.37 5.50 -11.68
N GLU A 267 10.58 4.79 -10.57
CA GLU A 267 11.37 5.26 -9.42
C GLU A 267 10.81 6.50 -8.70
N HIS A 268 9.56 6.87 -8.99
CA HIS A 268 8.86 7.88 -8.20
C HIS A 268 8.56 7.36 -6.80
N LEU A 269 8.63 8.24 -5.81
CA LEU A 269 8.17 7.94 -4.47
C LEU A 269 6.66 8.16 -4.37
N VAL A 270 5.95 7.13 -3.95
CA VAL A 270 4.56 7.22 -3.48
C VAL A 270 4.57 7.00 -1.98
N ARG A 271 3.89 7.86 -1.23
CA ARG A 271 3.88 7.80 0.22
C ARG A 271 2.48 7.62 0.76
N TYR A 272 2.40 6.95 1.88
CA TYR A 272 1.22 6.87 2.72
C TYR A 272 1.49 7.62 4.02
N GLU A 273 0.64 8.63 4.31
CA GLU A 273 0.77 9.50 5.48
C GLU A 273 -0.51 9.46 6.32
N PRO A 274 -0.56 8.61 7.34
CA PRO A 274 -1.77 8.40 8.12
C PRO A 274 -2.11 9.52 9.12
N ALA A 275 -1.23 10.51 9.31
CA ALA A 275 -1.55 11.71 10.08
C ALA A 275 -2.63 12.54 9.40
N ALA A 276 -2.70 12.50 8.07
CA ALA A 276 -3.83 13.00 7.30
C ALA A 276 -4.96 11.96 7.26
N GLN A 277 -6.20 12.34 7.52
CA GLN A 277 -7.34 11.43 7.54
C GLN A 277 -8.49 11.94 6.67
N VAL A 278 -9.16 11.00 6.03
CA VAL A 278 -10.42 11.23 5.33
C VAL A 278 -11.42 10.12 5.68
N TRP A 279 -12.70 10.44 5.65
CA TRP A 279 -13.77 9.52 5.98
C TRP A 279 -14.51 9.08 4.71
N HIS A 280 -14.75 7.80 4.57
CA HIS A 280 -15.48 7.19 3.46
C HIS A 280 -16.77 6.57 3.95
N SER A 281 -17.86 6.77 3.21
CA SER A 281 -19.17 6.21 3.54
C SER A 281 -19.21 4.71 3.21
N PRO A 282 -19.41 3.82 4.21
CA PRO A 282 -19.47 2.38 3.96
C PRO A 282 -20.74 1.99 3.23
N ARG A 283 -20.72 0.84 2.54
CA ARG A 283 -21.92 0.27 1.92
C ARG A 283 -22.94 -0.11 3.00
N SER A 284 -24.21 0.21 2.76
CA SER A 284 -25.28 -0.07 3.72
C SER A 284 -25.90 -1.47 3.59
N ARG A 285 -25.72 -2.15 2.45
CA ARG A 285 -26.29 -3.48 2.17
C ARG A 285 -25.23 -4.53 1.94
N TRP A 286 -25.40 -5.71 2.55
CA TRP A 286 -24.50 -6.85 2.42
C TRP A 286 -24.25 -7.28 0.99
N SER A 287 -25.30 -7.27 0.13
CA SER A 287 -25.17 -7.63 -1.30
C SER A 287 -24.27 -6.66 -2.08
N ALA A 288 -24.45 -5.35 -1.85
CA ALA A 288 -23.61 -4.33 -2.47
C ALA A 288 -22.16 -4.40 -1.97
N TRP A 289 -21.97 -4.68 -0.69
CA TRP A 289 -20.66 -4.88 -0.10
C TRP A 289 -19.96 -6.13 -0.64
N ALA A 290 -20.63 -7.28 -0.67
CA ALA A 290 -20.06 -8.52 -1.23
C ALA A 290 -19.70 -8.36 -2.71
N ARG A 291 -20.55 -7.67 -3.47
CA ARG A 291 -20.27 -7.34 -4.87
C ARG A 291 -19.01 -6.48 -4.99
N GLN A 292 -18.84 -5.47 -4.15
CA GLN A 292 -17.62 -4.63 -4.14
C GLN A 292 -16.36 -5.47 -3.86
N ARG A 293 -16.42 -6.43 -2.90
CA ARG A 293 -15.30 -7.34 -2.61
C ARG A 293 -14.97 -8.23 -3.81
N PHE A 294 -16.01 -8.78 -4.45
CA PHE A 294 -15.86 -9.55 -5.67
C PHE A 294 -15.21 -8.71 -6.78
N ASP A 295 -15.72 -7.51 -7.02
CA ASP A 295 -15.23 -6.59 -8.04
C ASP A 295 -13.74 -6.24 -7.81
N TYR A 296 -13.32 -6.00 -6.55
CA TYR A 296 -11.90 -5.82 -6.20
C TYR A 296 -11.06 -7.05 -6.54
N GLY A 297 -11.58 -8.26 -6.26
CA GLY A 297 -10.89 -9.50 -6.63
C GLY A 297 -10.68 -9.64 -8.13
N THR A 298 -11.61 -9.18 -8.97
CA THR A 298 -11.51 -9.29 -10.43
C THR A 298 -10.32 -8.54 -11.01
N SER A 299 -9.80 -7.52 -10.32
CA SER A 299 -8.65 -6.73 -10.74
C SER A 299 -7.31 -7.49 -10.66
N ALA A 300 -7.24 -8.58 -9.88
CA ALA A 300 -6.01 -9.32 -9.68
C ALA A 300 -5.41 -9.87 -10.98
N ALA A 301 -6.26 -10.33 -11.91
CA ALA A 301 -5.80 -10.88 -13.19
C ALA A 301 -5.21 -9.82 -14.14
N PRO A 302 -5.89 -8.70 -14.46
CA PRO A 302 -5.29 -7.65 -15.28
C PRO A 302 -4.04 -7.02 -14.63
N LEU A 303 -4.01 -6.90 -13.31
CA LEU A 303 -2.81 -6.43 -12.59
C LEU A 303 -1.66 -7.42 -12.71
N ALA A 304 -1.91 -8.72 -12.58
CA ALA A 304 -0.87 -9.74 -12.74
C ALA A 304 -0.32 -9.80 -14.18
N LEU A 305 -1.17 -9.63 -15.19
CA LEU A 305 -0.73 -9.57 -16.59
C LEU A 305 0.16 -8.35 -16.87
N ARG A 306 -0.06 -7.23 -16.19
CA ARG A 306 0.71 -5.99 -16.38
C ARG A 306 1.97 -5.93 -15.53
N HIS A 307 1.86 -6.35 -14.29
CA HIS A 307 2.89 -6.13 -13.27
C HIS A 307 3.53 -7.45 -12.79
N GLY A 308 3.21 -8.57 -13.44
CA GLY A 308 3.77 -9.87 -13.14
C GLY A 308 3.56 -10.29 -11.67
N THR A 309 4.64 -10.69 -11.03
CA THR A 309 4.61 -11.19 -9.64
C THR A 309 4.28 -10.12 -8.60
N ALA A 310 4.16 -8.84 -9.00
CA ALA A 310 3.69 -7.78 -8.11
C ALA A 310 2.28 -8.06 -7.53
N ALA A 311 1.45 -8.82 -8.23
CA ALA A 311 0.12 -9.22 -7.81
C ALA A 311 0.05 -10.62 -7.16
N ALA A 312 1.20 -11.29 -6.90
CA ALA A 312 1.22 -12.62 -6.32
C ALA A 312 0.59 -12.65 -4.91
N PRO A 313 -0.26 -13.65 -4.60
CA PRO A 313 -0.93 -13.76 -3.30
C PRO A 313 0.02 -14.11 -2.16
N VAL A 314 1.15 -14.76 -2.48
CA VAL A 314 2.20 -15.16 -1.53
C VAL A 314 3.55 -14.81 -2.11
N ARG A 315 4.41 -14.19 -1.30
CA ARG A 315 5.81 -13.89 -1.64
C ARG A 315 6.72 -14.45 -0.59
N VAL A 316 7.49 -15.44 -0.95
CA VAL A 316 8.36 -16.18 -0.03
C VAL A 316 9.62 -16.66 -0.75
N SER A 317 10.63 -17.09 0.02
CA SER A 317 11.77 -17.80 -0.60
C SER A 317 11.34 -19.19 -1.09
N PRO A 318 12.03 -19.77 -2.10
CA PRO A 318 11.80 -21.14 -2.54
C PRO A 318 11.89 -22.14 -1.38
N TRP A 319 12.78 -21.91 -0.45
CA TRP A 319 12.95 -22.73 0.75
C TRP A 319 11.75 -22.66 1.71
N THR A 320 11.19 -21.47 1.87
CA THR A 320 9.97 -21.28 2.65
C THR A 320 8.77 -21.95 1.98
N LEU A 321 8.70 -21.88 0.65
CA LEU A 321 7.68 -22.60 -0.12
C LEU A 321 7.83 -24.12 0.07
N ALA A 322 9.07 -24.65 0.02
CA ALA A 322 9.34 -26.05 0.29
C ALA A 322 8.98 -26.47 1.71
N CYS A 323 9.31 -25.64 2.73
CA CYS A 323 8.90 -25.89 4.13
C CYS A 323 7.39 -26.04 4.26
N TRP A 324 6.63 -25.07 3.76
CA TRP A 324 5.16 -25.09 3.87
C TRP A 324 4.52 -26.14 2.96
N GLY A 325 5.13 -26.46 1.81
CA GLY A 325 4.74 -27.59 0.98
C GLY A 325 4.91 -28.94 1.71
N ALA A 326 6.00 -29.12 2.46
CA ALA A 326 6.20 -30.29 3.30
C ALA A 326 5.18 -30.37 4.46
N VAL A 327 4.82 -29.22 5.08
CA VAL A 327 3.73 -29.16 6.07
C VAL A 327 2.42 -29.59 5.43
N ALA A 328 2.08 -29.04 4.26
CA ALA A 328 0.85 -29.39 3.53
C ALA A 328 0.78 -30.88 3.16
N ALA A 329 1.93 -31.49 2.83
CA ALA A 329 2.07 -32.92 2.53
C ALA A 329 2.10 -33.84 3.78
N GLY A 330 1.90 -33.29 5.00
CA GLY A 330 1.92 -34.07 6.25
C GLY A 330 3.33 -34.55 6.66
N ARG A 331 4.39 -33.85 6.24
CA ARG A 331 5.80 -34.18 6.52
C ARG A 331 6.48 -33.13 7.42
N PRO A 332 6.03 -32.95 8.69
CA PRO A 332 6.56 -31.88 9.54
C PRO A 332 8.05 -32.03 9.85
N ALA A 333 8.58 -33.25 9.94
CA ALA A 333 10.01 -33.48 10.13
C ALA A 333 10.85 -32.94 8.95
N ALA A 334 10.40 -33.16 7.70
CA ALA A 334 11.06 -32.61 6.51
C ALA A 334 10.95 -31.08 6.49
N ALA A 335 9.81 -30.51 6.86
CA ALA A 335 9.63 -29.05 6.97
C ALA A 335 10.61 -28.46 8.00
N SER A 336 10.69 -29.05 9.20
CA SER A 336 11.61 -28.60 10.25
C SER A 336 13.07 -28.73 9.83
N ALA A 337 13.46 -29.85 9.22
CA ALA A 337 14.82 -30.04 8.70
C ALA A 337 15.17 -28.97 7.65
N THR A 338 14.29 -28.71 6.68
CA THR A 338 14.48 -27.66 5.66
C THR A 338 14.63 -26.28 6.31
N ALA A 339 13.77 -25.96 7.28
CA ALA A 339 13.83 -24.67 7.99
C ALA A 339 15.15 -24.51 8.76
N LEU A 340 15.60 -25.52 9.47
CA LEU A 340 16.86 -25.50 10.24
C LEU A 340 18.09 -25.41 9.33
N ILE A 341 18.13 -26.21 8.26
CA ILE A 341 19.24 -26.17 7.29
C ILE A 341 19.35 -24.79 6.67
N THR A 342 18.24 -24.24 6.16
CA THR A 342 18.26 -22.93 5.51
C THR A 342 18.54 -21.80 6.48
N ALA A 343 18.06 -21.88 7.73
CA ALA A 343 18.39 -20.93 8.79
C ALA A 343 19.88 -20.95 9.13
N SER A 344 20.51 -22.13 9.19
CA SER A 344 21.97 -22.26 9.45
C SER A 344 22.83 -21.74 8.29
N LEU A 345 22.28 -21.63 7.07
CA LEU A 345 22.99 -21.10 5.90
C LEU A 345 22.92 -19.58 5.78
N LEU A 346 21.89 -18.92 6.34
CA LEU A 346 21.74 -17.47 6.23
C LEU A 346 22.89 -16.66 6.82
N PRO A 347 23.52 -17.03 7.96
CA PRO A 347 24.71 -16.35 8.47
C PRO A 347 25.88 -16.30 7.47
N ARG A 348 26.03 -17.35 6.64
CA ARG A 348 27.05 -17.37 5.59
C ARG A 348 26.76 -16.36 4.48
N ARG A 349 25.48 -16.20 4.09
CA ARG A 349 25.05 -15.21 3.09
C ARG A 349 25.17 -13.77 3.60
N LEU A 350 25.02 -13.57 4.92
CA LEU A 350 25.13 -12.26 5.56
C LEU A 350 26.54 -11.96 6.11
N ARG A 351 27.54 -12.77 5.78
CA ARG A 351 28.94 -12.50 6.17
C ARG A 351 29.38 -11.11 5.71
N GLY A 352 30.05 -10.39 6.62
CA GLY A 352 30.55 -9.05 6.34
C GLY A 352 29.48 -7.96 6.34
N THR A 353 28.21 -8.26 6.61
CA THR A 353 27.17 -7.24 6.78
C THR A 353 27.12 -6.65 8.18
N GLY A 354 27.75 -7.32 9.18
CA GLY A 354 27.67 -6.93 10.60
C GLY A 354 26.43 -7.49 11.31
N VAL A 355 25.68 -8.36 10.68
CA VAL A 355 24.56 -9.09 11.32
C VAL A 355 25.14 -10.28 12.08
N PRO A 356 24.93 -10.39 13.43
CA PRO A 356 25.33 -11.56 14.21
C PRO A 356 24.71 -12.85 13.67
N ALA A 357 25.43 -13.97 13.83
CA ALA A 357 24.96 -15.25 13.30
C ALA A 357 23.63 -15.70 13.94
N GLU A 358 23.46 -15.46 15.23
CA GLU A 358 22.23 -15.73 15.98
C GLU A 358 21.04 -14.92 15.46
N ASP A 359 21.25 -13.63 15.17
CA ASP A 359 20.19 -12.76 14.59
C ASP A 359 19.82 -13.22 13.17
N ALA A 360 20.81 -13.64 12.38
CA ALA A 360 20.57 -14.17 11.04
C ALA A 360 19.74 -15.47 11.08
N VAL A 361 20.06 -16.40 11.99
CA VAL A 361 19.29 -17.64 12.21
C VAL A 361 17.87 -17.29 12.67
N ALA A 362 17.74 -16.44 13.68
CA ALA A 362 16.44 -16.01 14.19
C ALA A 362 15.60 -15.35 13.10
N LEU A 363 16.20 -14.52 12.25
CA LEU A 363 15.53 -13.86 11.12
C LEU A 363 14.99 -14.89 10.11
N ALA A 364 15.78 -15.90 9.74
CA ALA A 364 15.35 -16.96 8.84
C ALA A 364 14.16 -17.75 9.42
N LEU A 365 14.26 -18.17 10.68
CA LEU A 365 13.18 -18.92 11.35
C LEU A 365 11.91 -18.10 11.49
N ARG A 366 12.03 -16.80 11.84
CA ARG A 366 10.89 -15.87 11.86
C ARG A 366 10.29 -15.69 10.46
N GLY A 367 11.12 -15.68 9.41
CA GLY A 367 10.65 -15.61 8.02
C GLY A 367 9.84 -16.84 7.62
N HIS A 368 10.32 -18.04 7.93
CA HIS A 368 9.59 -19.29 7.68
C HIS A 368 8.26 -19.32 8.45
N TRP A 369 8.29 -18.98 9.75
CA TRP A 369 7.09 -18.94 10.59
C TRP A 369 6.08 -17.88 10.14
N GLY A 370 6.56 -16.66 9.88
CA GLY A 370 5.72 -15.54 9.43
C GLY A 370 5.02 -15.81 8.10
N ALA A 371 5.66 -16.57 7.21
CA ALA A 371 5.05 -16.98 5.95
C ALA A 371 3.79 -17.84 6.13
N GLY A 372 3.65 -18.55 7.24
CA GLY A 372 2.44 -19.31 7.56
C GLY A 372 1.18 -18.46 7.56
N ARG A 373 1.30 -17.19 7.96
CA ARG A 373 0.19 -16.23 7.88
C ARG A 373 -0.20 -15.95 6.43
N MET A 374 0.78 -15.72 5.54
CA MET A 374 0.52 -15.48 4.12
C MET A 374 -0.11 -16.70 3.44
N PHE A 375 0.34 -17.92 3.78
CA PHE A 375 -0.27 -19.14 3.27
C PHE A 375 -1.68 -19.34 3.80
N ALA A 376 -1.94 -19.08 5.09
CA ALA A 376 -3.27 -19.15 5.66
C ALA A 376 -4.22 -18.16 4.96
N ASP A 377 -3.77 -16.90 4.75
CA ASP A 377 -4.54 -15.90 4.01
C ASP A 377 -4.77 -16.31 2.55
N ALA A 378 -3.78 -16.88 1.88
CA ALA A 378 -3.95 -17.35 0.51
C ALA A 378 -4.96 -18.52 0.43
N VAL A 379 -4.89 -19.48 1.36
CA VAL A 379 -5.81 -20.63 1.45
C VAL A 379 -7.25 -20.17 1.69
N THR A 380 -7.47 -19.22 2.60
CA THR A 380 -8.83 -18.77 2.95
C THR A 380 -9.39 -17.73 2.00
N ARG A 381 -8.53 -16.97 1.29
CA ARG A 381 -8.93 -15.83 0.47
C ARG A 381 -8.76 -16.09 -1.03
N SER A 382 -7.54 -16.33 -1.52
CA SER A 382 -7.27 -16.43 -2.97
C SER A 382 -7.39 -17.85 -3.51
N TRP A 383 -7.07 -18.87 -2.73
CA TRP A 383 -7.01 -20.26 -3.19
C TRP A 383 -8.18 -21.12 -2.73
N TRP A 384 -9.12 -20.57 -1.94
CA TRP A 384 -10.19 -21.36 -1.30
C TRP A 384 -10.99 -22.25 -2.25
N PRO A 385 -11.29 -21.89 -3.52
CA PRO A 385 -12.10 -22.75 -4.38
C PRO A 385 -11.46 -24.12 -4.66
N VAL A 386 -10.11 -24.17 -4.61
CA VAL A 386 -9.34 -25.41 -4.81
C VAL A 386 -8.76 -25.92 -3.49
N ALA A 387 -8.21 -25.04 -2.68
CA ALA A 387 -7.52 -25.42 -1.45
C ALA A 387 -8.46 -26.01 -0.40
N VAL A 388 -9.68 -25.48 -0.24
CA VAL A 388 -10.65 -25.99 0.74
C VAL A 388 -11.08 -27.41 0.43
N PRO A 389 -11.59 -27.76 -0.77
CA PRO A 389 -11.97 -29.15 -1.07
C PRO A 389 -10.77 -30.10 -1.04
N ALA A 390 -9.60 -29.69 -1.55
CA ALA A 390 -8.39 -30.53 -1.54
C ALA A 390 -7.90 -30.85 -0.13
N LEU A 391 -7.86 -29.86 0.75
CA LEU A 391 -7.44 -30.07 2.16
C LEU A 391 -8.53 -30.80 2.97
N ALA A 392 -9.81 -30.57 2.72
CA ALA A 392 -10.91 -31.25 3.41
C ALA A 392 -10.92 -32.77 3.17
N ALA A 393 -10.33 -33.25 2.07
CA ALA A 393 -10.28 -34.66 1.70
C ALA A 393 -9.46 -35.51 2.68
N SER A 394 -8.55 -34.93 3.49
CA SER A 394 -7.73 -35.65 4.44
C SER A 394 -7.88 -35.16 5.87
N ARG A 395 -7.63 -36.03 6.88
CA ARG A 395 -7.62 -35.64 8.28
C ARG A 395 -6.60 -34.55 8.57
N HIS A 396 -5.39 -34.68 8.01
CA HIS A 396 -4.33 -33.68 8.14
C HIS A 396 -4.72 -32.36 7.51
N GLY A 397 -5.28 -32.37 6.29
CA GLY A 397 -5.74 -31.15 5.60
C GLY A 397 -6.84 -30.44 6.37
N ARG A 398 -7.78 -31.16 6.99
CA ARG A 398 -8.80 -30.54 7.87
C ARG A 398 -8.19 -29.81 9.06
N LEU A 399 -7.09 -30.33 9.66
CA LEU A 399 -6.37 -29.64 10.72
C LEU A 399 -5.70 -28.35 10.21
N LEU A 400 -5.12 -28.38 9.02
CA LEU A 400 -4.54 -27.18 8.39
C LEU A 400 -5.62 -26.13 8.08
N LEU A 401 -6.77 -26.53 7.57
CA LEU A 401 -7.90 -25.64 7.37
C LEU A 401 -8.38 -25.02 8.70
N ALA A 402 -8.54 -25.85 9.73
CA ALA A 402 -8.90 -25.35 11.05
C ALA A 402 -7.88 -24.33 11.59
N ALA A 403 -6.57 -24.60 11.40
CA ALA A 403 -5.52 -23.66 11.79
C ALA A 403 -5.56 -22.36 10.97
N ALA A 404 -5.81 -22.43 9.66
CA ALA A 404 -5.96 -21.25 8.81
C ALA A 404 -7.16 -20.38 9.22
N TRP A 405 -8.31 -20.99 9.52
CA TRP A 405 -9.50 -20.28 9.99
C TRP A 405 -9.39 -19.79 11.44
N ALA A 406 -8.69 -20.54 12.31
CA ALA A 406 -8.43 -20.13 13.70
C ALA A 406 -7.64 -18.81 13.78
N ARG A 407 -6.90 -18.47 12.73
CA ARG A 407 -6.23 -17.19 12.63
C ARG A 407 -7.20 -16.00 12.66
N HIS A 408 -8.37 -16.11 12.04
CA HIS A 408 -9.38 -15.06 12.14
C HIS A 408 -9.84 -14.84 13.59
N LEU A 409 -9.95 -15.92 14.38
CA LEU A 409 -10.23 -15.81 15.81
C LEU A 409 -9.08 -15.13 16.57
N ALA A 410 -7.83 -15.44 16.22
CA ALA A 410 -6.68 -14.78 16.81
C ALA A 410 -6.62 -13.29 16.47
N ASP A 411 -6.92 -12.92 15.22
CA ASP A 411 -7.01 -11.52 14.78
C ASP A 411 -8.13 -10.78 15.53
N TRP A 412 -9.31 -11.39 15.70
CA TRP A 412 -10.40 -10.81 16.47
C TRP A 412 -9.99 -10.55 17.94
N ARG A 413 -9.32 -11.51 18.58
CA ARG A 413 -8.84 -11.35 19.96
C ARG A 413 -7.78 -10.26 20.10
N ALA A 414 -6.90 -10.14 19.11
CA ALA A 414 -5.81 -9.15 19.12
C ALA A 414 -6.32 -7.72 18.86
N GLN A 415 -7.26 -7.57 17.94
CA GLN A 415 -7.82 -6.27 17.56
C GLN A 415 -8.87 -5.78 18.55
N ARG A 416 -9.52 -6.71 19.28
CA ARG A 416 -10.63 -6.42 20.22
C ARG A 416 -11.70 -5.51 19.60
N PRO A 417 -12.25 -5.89 18.44
CA PRO A 417 -13.23 -5.08 17.76
C PRO A 417 -14.52 -4.92 18.62
N GLU A 418 -15.29 -3.86 18.37
CA GLU A 418 -16.59 -3.65 19.00
C GLU A 418 -17.61 -4.73 18.60
N LEU A 419 -17.42 -5.31 17.40
CA LEU A 419 -18.29 -6.38 16.93
C LEU A 419 -18.05 -7.69 17.69
N PRO A 420 -19.14 -8.33 18.20
CA PRO A 420 -19.03 -9.63 18.81
C PRO A 420 -18.61 -10.69 17.78
N LEU A 421 -17.90 -11.73 18.24
CA LEU A 421 -17.32 -12.76 17.38
C LEU A 421 -18.33 -13.40 16.41
N HIS A 422 -19.57 -13.65 16.86
CA HIS A 422 -20.62 -14.28 16.05
C HIS A 422 -21.11 -13.40 14.87
N GLN A 423 -20.83 -12.10 14.88
CA GLN A 423 -21.09 -11.19 13.75
C GLN A 423 -19.81 -10.92 12.96
N TRP A 424 -18.68 -10.75 13.63
CA TRP A 424 -17.41 -10.43 13.00
C TRP A 424 -16.87 -11.59 12.16
N LEU A 425 -16.90 -12.82 12.68
CA LEU A 425 -16.31 -13.97 11.99
C LEU A 425 -17.04 -14.33 10.67
N PRO A 426 -18.38 -14.41 10.60
CA PRO A 426 -19.07 -14.62 9.34
C PRO A 426 -18.80 -13.51 8.31
N ALA A 427 -18.76 -12.24 8.76
CA ALA A 427 -18.42 -11.13 7.88
C ALA A 427 -17.00 -11.26 7.33
N ARG A 428 -16.04 -11.63 8.16
CA ARG A 428 -14.64 -11.84 7.75
C ARG A 428 -14.50 -13.00 6.75
N ILE A 429 -15.22 -14.09 6.97
CA ILE A 429 -15.25 -15.23 6.04
C ILE A 429 -15.89 -14.80 4.70
N ALA A 430 -17.02 -14.11 4.75
CA ALA A 430 -17.70 -13.63 3.56
C ALA A 430 -16.83 -12.66 2.73
N ASP A 431 -16.04 -11.79 3.41
CA ASP A 431 -15.07 -10.90 2.75
C ASP A 431 -14.05 -11.70 1.94
N ASP A 432 -13.42 -12.71 2.57
CA ASP A 432 -12.41 -13.53 1.91
C ASP A 432 -13.00 -14.34 0.74
N LEU A 433 -14.17 -14.95 0.94
CA LEU A 433 -14.82 -15.73 -0.09
C LEU A 433 -15.25 -14.88 -1.28
N ALA A 434 -15.84 -13.71 -1.04
CA ALA A 434 -16.27 -12.81 -2.10
C ALA A 434 -15.08 -12.29 -2.92
N TYR A 435 -14.01 -11.85 -2.26
CA TYR A 435 -12.79 -11.42 -2.93
C TYR A 435 -12.16 -12.56 -3.75
N GLY A 436 -11.99 -13.73 -3.15
CA GLY A 436 -11.41 -14.90 -3.84
C GLY A 436 -12.22 -15.34 -5.03
N ALA A 437 -13.56 -15.34 -4.94
CA ALA A 437 -14.43 -15.60 -6.08
C ALA A 437 -14.16 -14.62 -7.23
N GLY A 438 -13.95 -13.34 -6.91
CA GLY A 438 -13.55 -12.32 -7.87
C GLY A 438 -12.19 -12.62 -8.52
N VAL A 439 -11.18 -13.03 -7.74
CA VAL A 439 -9.86 -13.41 -8.26
C VAL A 439 -9.97 -14.56 -9.27
N TRP A 440 -10.72 -15.61 -8.94
CA TRP A 440 -10.93 -16.74 -9.84
C TRP A 440 -11.74 -16.35 -11.07
N TRP A 441 -12.77 -15.54 -10.91
CA TRP A 441 -13.52 -15.01 -12.05
C TRP A 441 -12.62 -14.20 -13.00
N GLY A 442 -11.79 -13.30 -12.44
CA GLY A 442 -10.81 -12.54 -13.21
C GLY A 442 -9.82 -13.45 -13.94
N ALA A 443 -9.27 -14.46 -13.24
CA ALA A 443 -8.35 -15.44 -13.80
C ALA A 443 -8.95 -16.21 -14.99
N LEU A 444 -10.20 -16.69 -14.85
CA LEU A 444 -10.95 -17.38 -15.93
C LEU A 444 -11.21 -16.43 -17.10
N ARG A 445 -11.71 -15.23 -16.84
CA ARG A 445 -12.04 -14.25 -17.87
C ARG A 445 -10.83 -13.83 -18.70
N HIS A 446 -9.68 -13.63 -18.05
CA HIS A 446 -8.41 -13.25 -18.68
C HIS A 446 -7.54 -14.45 -19.07
N ARG A 447 -8.03 -15.69 -18.86
CA ARG A 447 -7.33 -16.94 -19.20
C ARG A 447 -5.91 -17.00 -18.65
N THR A 448 -5.73 -16.61 -17.38
CA THR A 448 -4.43 -16.58 -16.73
C THR A 448 -4.50 -17.11 -15.29
N LEU A 449 -3.49 -17.88 -14.88
CA LEU A 449 -3.32 -18.30 -13.48
C LEU A 449 -2.36 -17.39 -12.70
N ALA A 450 -1.79 -16.37 -13.34
CA ALA A 450 -0.78 -15.50 -12.74
C ALA A 450 -1.17 -14.94 -11.35
N PRO A 451 -2.43 -14.47 -11.09
CA PRO A 451 -2.80 -13.95 -9.79
C PRO A 451 -2.96 -15.03 -8.69
N LEU A 452 -2.88 -16.31 -9.06
CA LEU A 452 -3.01 -17.45 -8.15
C LEU A 452 -1.65 -18.09 -7.82
N LEU A 453 -0.60 -17.76 -8.58
CA LEU A 453 0.72 -18.35 -8.39
C LEU A 453 1.52 -17.61 -7.31
N PRO A 454 2.25 -18.33 -6.45
CA PRO A 454 3.15 -17.72 -5.50
C PRO A 454 4.38 -17.13 -6.21
N ASP A 455 4.91 -16.03 -5.68
CA ASP A 455 6.19 -15.46 -6.08
C ASP A 455 7.31 -16.03 -5.19
N ALA A 456 8.20 -16.82 -5.78
CA ALA A 456 9.29 -17.47 -5.08
C ALA A 456 10.61 -16.72 -5.35
N GLN A 457 10.94 -15.75 -4.49
CA GLN A 457 12.17 -14.95 -4.60
C GLN A 457 13.15 -15.26 -3.47
N GLU A 458 14.43 -15.40 -3.79
CA GLU A 458 15.46 -15.54 -2.77
C GLU A 458 15.68 -14.24 -1.98
N TRP A 459 15.75 -14.36 -0.65
CA TRP A 459 16.14 -13.27 0.23
C TRP A 459 17.42 -13.64 1.02
N PRO A 460 18.37 -12.72 1.21
CA PRO A 460 18.46 -11.44 0.53
C PRO A 460 18.79 -11.62 -0.95
N GLY A 461 17.97 -11.10 -1.85
CA GLY A 461 18.27 -11.00 -3.28
C GLY A 461 19.38 -9.98 -3.56
N ARG A 462 19.68 -9.73 -4.83
CA ARG A 462 20.72 -8.75 -5.25
C ARG A 462 20.47 -7.36 -4.64
N ASP A 463 19.21 -6.99 -4.39
CA ASP A 463 18.81 -5.71 -3.80
C ASP A 463 18.62 -5.76 -2.27
N GLY A 464 18.72 -6.91 -1.65
CA GLY A 464 18.46 -7.11 -0.22
C GLY A 464 19.61 -6.65 0.69
N VAL A 465 20.84 -6.56 0.15
CA VAL A 465 22.01 -6.02 0.86
C VAL A 465 22.56 -4.86 0.06
N ARG A 466 22.43 -3.65 0.55
CA ARG A 466 22.96 -2.43 -0.09
C ARG A 466 23.97 -1.74 0.81
N ARG A 467 25.01 -1.16 0.20
CA ARG A 467 25.89 -0.18 0.85
C ARG A 467 25.22 1.19 0.72
N ALA A 468 24.90 1.83 1.83
CA ALA A 468 24.37 3.18 1.93
C ALA A 468 25.44 4.17 2.37
#